data_d64c9200b7aca1bdab93c3429ddfb037
#
_entry.id   d64c9200b7aca1bdab93c3429ddfb037
#
_cell.length_a   1.000
_cell.length_b   1.000
_cell.length_c   1.000
_cell.angle_alpha   90.00
_cell.angle_beta   90.00
_cell.angle_gamma   90.00
#
_symmetry.space_group_name_H-M   'P 1'
#
loop_
_entity.id
_entity.type
_entity.pdbx_description
1 polymer ?
#
loop_
_entity_poly.entity_id
_entity_poly.type
_entity_poly.pdbx_seq_one_letter_code
_entity_poly.pdbx_strand_id
1 'polypeptide(L)'
;MNFEWDAHKAASNLAKDGIGFEEAALVFADSRRLTLVDARHQTEIRENTTGMIAEILIVTVTHTERKGVIRIISARPARKRYHAHDS
;
A
#
# COMPACT_ATOMS: atom_id res chain seq x y z
N MET A 1 -9.48 -6.69 10.21
CA MET A 1 -8.25 -6.77 9.40
C MET A 1 -7.09 -6.30 10.24
N ASN A 2 -6.06 -7.10 10.35
CA ASN A 2 -4.90 -6.79 11.19
C ASN A 2 -3.70 -6.40 10.33
N PHE A 3 -2.96 -5.41 10.80
CA PHE A 3 -1.78 -4.91 10.10
C PHE A 3 -0.55 -4.99 10.99
N GLU A 4 0.60 -5.16 10.36
CA GLU A 4 1.89 -5.06 11.05
C GLU A 4 2.91 -4.44 10.11
N TRP A 5 4.01 -3.95 10.65
CA TRP A 5 5.11 -3.40 9.86
C TRP A 5 6.36 -3.22 10.71
N ASP A 6 7.47 -3.05 10.01
CA ASP A 6 8.75 -2.75 10.62
C ASP A 6 8.85 -1.24 10.89
N ALA A 7 9.21 -0.86 12.10
CA ALA A 7 9.26 0.56 12.49
C ALA A 7 10.27 1.36 11.67
N HIS A 8 11.41 0.75 11.31
CA HIS A 8 12.42 1.44 10.50
C HIS A 8 11.90 1.69 9.09
N LYS A 9 11.20 0.72 8.52
CA LYS A 9 10.62 0.90 7.20
C LYS A 9 9.53 1.96 7.21
N ALA A 10 8.74 2.01 8.28
CA ALA A 10 7.70 3.01 8.41
C ALA A 10 8.30 4.42 8.47
N ALA A 11 9.35 4.61 9.26
CA ALA A 11 10.01 5.90 9.39
C ALA A 11 10.67 6.32 8.07
N SER A 12 11.34 5.38 7.41
CA SER A 12 11.99 5.63 6.13
C SER A 12 10.97 5.99 5.04
N ASN A 13 9.84 5.28 5.03
CA ASN A 13 8.79 5.55 4.06
C ASN A 13 8.18 6.93 4.26
N LEU A 14 7.96 7.30 5.52
CA LEU A 14 7.41 8.62 5.83
C LEU A 14 8.36 9.73 5.37
N ALA A 15 9.66 9.55 5.60
CA ALA A 15 10.66 10.54 5.20
C ALA A 15 10.76 10.65 3.69
N LYS A 16 10.67 9.53 2.97
CA LYS A 16 10.87 9.49 1.52
C LYS A 16 9.61 9.85 0.74
N ASP A 17 8.48 9.30 1.13
CA ASP A 17 7.24 9.42 0.35
C ASP A 17 6.16 10.24 1.05
N GLY A 18 6.39 10.65 2.29
CA GLY A 18 5.45 11.47 3.03
C GLY A 18 4.20 10.72 3.51
N ILE A 19 4.21 9.39 3.46
CA ILE A 19 3.06 8.57 3.82
C ILE A 19 3.42 7.68 4.99
N GLY A 20 2.67 7.80 6.09
CA GLY A 20 2.80 6.90 7.23
C GLY A 20 2.10 5.58 6.95
N PHE A 21 2.54 4.50 7.58
CA PHE A 21 1.93 3.19 7.37
C PHE A 21 0.54 3.11 7.99
N GLU A 22 0.26 3.89 9.04
CA GLU A 22 -1.09 3.99 9.59
C GLU A 22 -2.05 4.55 8.55
N GLU A 23 -1.61 5.56 7.80
CA GLU A 23 -2.41 6.11 6.72
C GLU A 23 -2.53 5.11 5.57
N ALA A 24 -1.44 4.44 5.24
CA ALA A 24 -1.42 3.46 4.16
C ALA A 24 -2.45 2.34 4.39
N ALA A 25 -2.63 1.94 5.64
CA ALA A 25 -3.60 0.89 5.99
C ALA A 25 -5.02 1.26 5.59
N LEU A 26 -5.33 2.55 5.49
CA LEU A 26 -6.66 3.02 5.10
C LEU A 26 -7.03 2.65 3.67
N VAL A 27 -6.03 2.38 2.83
CA VAL A 27 -6.26 1.92 1.46
C VAL A 27 -7.14 0.67 1.44
N PHE A 28 -6.97 -0.20 2.43
CA PHE A 28 -7.71 -1.45 2.50
C PHE A 28 -9.18 -1.27 2.87
N ALA A 29 -9.56 -0.07 3.30
CA ALA A 29 -10.95 0.26 3.56
C ALA A 29 -11.65 0.83 2.31
N ASP A 30 -10.90 1.13 1.25
CA ASP A 30 -11.48 1.61 0.00
C ASP A 30 -12.12 0.44 -0.74
N SER A 31 -13.42 0.49 -0.96
CA SER A 31 -14.15 -0.57 -1.65
C SER A 31 -13.76 -0.70 -3.12
N ARG A 32 -13.11 0.30 -3.67
CA ARG A 32 -12.67 0.32 -5.07
C ARG A 32 -11.19 -0.01 -5.21
N ARG A 33 -10.54 -0.43 -4.14
CA ARG A 33 -9.13 -0.76 -4.20
C ARG A 33 -8.85 -1.86 -5.21
N LEU A 34 -7.67 -1.78 -5.82
CA LEU A 34 -7.21 -2.76 -6.80
C LEU A 34 -5.95 -3.43 -6.26
N THR A 35 -5.93 -4.75 -6.21
CA THR A 35 -4.78 -5.51 -5.75
C THR A 35 -4.20 -6.32 -6.91
N LEU A 36 -2.89 -6.17 -7.12
CA LEU A 36 -2.17 -6.91 -8.15
C LEU A 36 -0.97 -7.62 -7.51
N VAL A 37 -0.68 -8.83 -8.00
CA VAL A 37 0.49 -9.57 -7.52
C VAL A 37 1.76 -8.93 -8.09
N ASP A 38 2.75 -8.74 -7.24
CA ASP A 38 4.06 -8.26 -7.65
C ASP A 38 4.95 -9.46 -7.94
N ALA A 39 5.10 -9.80 -9.20
CA ALA A 39 5.82 -10.99 -9.63
C ALA A 39 7.34 -10.85 -9.59
N ARG A 40 7.87 -9.70 -9.19
CA ARG A 40 9.33 -9.45 -9.16
C ARG A 40 10.05 -10.17 -8.04
N HIS A 41 9.31 -10.64 -7.02
CA HIS A 41 9.90 -11.31 -5.86
C HIS A 41 9.64 -12.80 -5.93
N GLN A 42 10.72 -13.60 -5.87
CA GLN A 42 10.63 -15.05 -6.02
C GLN A 42 10.54 -15.79 -4.68
N THR A 43 11.01 -15.17 -3.61
CA THR A 43 11.07 -15.82 -2.30
C THR A 43 9.81 -15.63 -1.46
N GLU A 44 9.00 -14.65 -1.80
CA GLU A 44 7.72 -14.43 -1.13
C GLU A 44 6.76 -13.76 -2.11
N ILE A 45 5.50 -13.98 -1.89
CA ILE A 45 4.46 -13.33 -2.72
C ILE A 45 4.17 -11.96 -2.13
N ARG A 46 4.43 -10.93 -2.92
CA ARG A 46 4.07 -9.55 -2.59
C ARG A 46 2.93 -9.10 -3.45
N GLU A 47 2.12 -8.24 -2.89
CA GLU A 47 0.99 -7.66 -3.60
C GLU A 47 1.05 -6.14 -3.50
N ASN A 48 0.53 -5.48 -4.53
CA ASN A 48 0.39 -4.03 -4.54
C ASN A 48 -1.09 -3.71 -4.55
N THR A 49 -1.57 -3.04 -3.50
CA THR A 49 -2.95 -2.60 -3.42
C THR A 49 -2.99 -1.10 -3.56
N THR A 50 -3.75 -0.64 -4.54
CA THR A 50 -3.92 0.79 -4.81
C THR A 50 -5.33 1.20 -4.43
N GLY A 51 -5.44 2.26 -3.66
CA GLY A 51 -6.73 2.77 -3.24
C GLY A 51 -6.64 4.21 -2.81
N MET A 52 -7.79 4.78 -2.51
CA MET A 52 -7.92 6.19 -2.15
C MET A 52 -7.98 6.36 -0.64
N ILE A 53 -7.24 7.35 -0.15
CA ILE A 53 -7.26 7.75 1.25
C ILE A 53 -7.89 9.14 1.34
N ALA A 54 -8.86 9.30 2.23
CA ALA A 54 -9.47 10.61 2.51
C ALA A 54 -10.02 11.31 1.26
N GLU A 55 -10.37 10.56 0.25
CA GLU A 55 -11.01 11.05 -0.99
C GLU A 55 -10.13 11.95 -1.85
N ILE A 56 -8.86 12.13 -1.50
CA ILE A 56 -7.99 13.05 -2.24
C ILE A 56 -6.64 12.47 -2.62
N LEU A 57 -6.25 11.37 -2.00
CA LEU A 57 -4.92 10.80 -2.23
C LEU A 57 -5.02 9.34 -2.61
N ILE A 58 -4.48 9.01 -3.78
CA ILE A 58 -4.41 7.62 -4.22
C ILE A 58 -3.02 7.09 -3.89
N VAL A 59 -2.99 5.97 -3.17
CA VAL A 59 -1.76 5.39 -2.63
C VAL A 59 -1.66 3.93 -3.06
N THR A 60 -0.45 3.51 -3.43
CA THR A 60 -0.14 2.11 -3.69
C THR A 60 0.66 1.56 -2.52
N VAL A 61 0.16 0.51 -1.91
CA VAL A 61 0.78 -0.15 -0.77
C VAL A 61 1.32 -1.50 -1.21
N THR A 62 2.62 -1.73 -0.97
CA THR A 62 3.23 -3.04 -1.18
C THR A 62 3.16 -3.80 0.14
N HIS A 63 2.65 -5.02 0.09
CA HIS A 63 2.41 -5.78 1.31
C HIS A 63 2.49 -7.28 1.05
N THR A 64 2.61 -8.03 2.13
CA THR A 64 2.44 -9.48 2.14
C THR A 64 1.29 -9.80 3.10
N GLU A 65 0.76 -11.00 3.00
CA GLU A 65 -0.26 -11.43 3.94
C GLU A 65 0.09 -12.82 4.46
N ARG A 66 -0.05 -13.01 5.78
CA ARG A 66 0.18 -14.30 6.41
C ARG A 66 -0.79 -14.45 7.57
N LYS A 67 -1.57 -15.53 7.53
CA LYS A 67 -2.51 -15.89 8.61
C LYS A 67 -3.46 -14.75 8.97
N GLY A 68 -3.94 -14.03 7.96
CA GLY A 68 -4.88 -12.94 8.17
C GLY A 68 -4.25 -11.63 8.61
N VAL A 69 -2.92 -11.55 8.68
CA VAL A 69 -2.21 -10.32 9.02
C VAL A 69 -1.57 -9.75 7.76
N ILE A 70 -1.83 -8.48 7.49
CA ILE A 70 -1.24 -7.78 6.35
C ILE A 70 0.02 -7.07 6.84
N ARG A 71 1.17 -7.46 6.27
CA ARG A 71 2.44 -6.81 6.59
C ARG A 71 2.74 -5.77 5.55
N ILE A 72 2.71 -4.50 5.94
CA ILE A 72 3.00 -3.39 5.05
C ILE A 72 4.50 -3.24 4.89
N ILE A 73 4.95 -3.15 3.64
CA ILE A 73 6.37 -3.06 3.30
C ILE A 73 6.72 -1.66 2.83
N SER A 74 5.88 -1.06 2.02
CA SER A 74 6.08 0.31 1.54
C SER A 74 4.75 0.90 1.08
N ALA A 75 4.71 2.22 1.01
CA ALA A 75 3.54 2.94 0.52
C ALA A 75 4.02 4.18 -0.21
N ARG A 76 3.43 4.45 -1.36
CA ARG A 76 3.81 5.60 -2.17
C ARG A 76 2.60 6.15 -2.90
N PRO A 77 2.61 7.44 -3.27
CA PRO A 77 1.54 7.99 -4.10
C PRO A 77 1.46 7.21 -5.40
N ALA A 78 0.25 6.94 -5.86
CA ALA A 78 0.05 6.26 -7.12
C ALA A 78 0.49 7.15 -8.27
N ARG A 79 0.91 6.52 -9.35
CA ARG A 79 1.36 7.26 -10.52
C ARG A 79 0.21 8.03 -11.15
N LYS A 80 0.55 9.16 -11.74
CA LYS A 80 -0.40 10.02 -12.42
C LYS A 80 -1.25 9.28 -13.45
N ARG A 81 -0.66 8.30 -14.10
CA ARG A 81 -1.34 7.47 -15.10
C ARG A 81 -2.54 6.72 -14.51
N TYR A 82 -2.44 6.29 -13.26
CA TYR A 82 -3.54 5.62 -12.59
C TYR A 82 -4.74 6.55 -12.45
N HIS A 83 -4.49 7.80 -12.08
CA HIS A 83 -5.54 8.81 -11.98
C HIS A 83 -6.28 9.02 -13.29
N ALA A 84 -5.54 9.04 -14.39
CA ALA A 84 -6.12 9.26 -15.71
C ALA A 84 -7.10 8.15 -16.08
N HIS A 85 -6.81 6.92 -15.68
CA HIS A 85 -7.68 5.79 -15.95
C HIS A 85 -8.92 5.78 -15.07
N ASP A 86 -8.82 6.33 -13.89
CA ASP A 86 -9.88 6.29 -12.90
C ASP A 86 -10.89 7.41 -13.09
N SER A 87 -10.55 8.41 -13.83
CA SER A 87 -11.43 9.58 -14.02
C SER A 87 -12.47 9.40 -15.15
#